data_75cc3d6a78c0742211a5da544c81bc20
#
_entry.id   75cc3d6a78c0742211a5da544c81bc20
#
_cell.length_a   1.000
_cell.length_b   1.000
_cell.length_c   1.000
_cell.angle_alpha   90.00
_cell.angle_beta   90.00
_cell.angle_gamma   90.00
#
_symmetry.space_group_name_H-M   'P 1'
#
loop_
_entity.id
_entity.type
_entity.pdbx_description
1 polymer ?
#
loop_
_entity_poly.entity_id
_entity_poly.type
_entity_poly.pdbx_seq_one_letter_code
_entity_poly.pdbx_strand_id
1 'polypeptide(L)' 'MTEPDDAEDAASKFDDKLHKLIKRAKKQRGMLWPAVVSKLELARADVKAMIKIYDSGPK' A
#
# COMPACT_ATOMS: atom_id res chain seq x y z
N MET A 1 6.96 -22.97 2.64
CA MET A 1 6.76 -22.65 4.03
C MET A 1 6.39 -21.18 4.22
N THR A 2 5.34 -20.94 4.93
CA THR A 2 4.83 -19.60 5.10
C THR A 2 5.15 -19.10 6.49
N GLU A 3 5.78 -17.97 6.53
CA GLU A 3 6.13 -17.35 7.80
C GLU A 3 5.32 -16.10 7.97
N PRO A 4 4.95 -15.75 9.20
CA PRO A 4 4.32 -14.45 9.43
C PRO A 4 5.17 -13.30 8.89
N ASP A 5 6.49 -13.46 8.97
CA ASP A 5 7.40 -12.44 8.46
C ASP A 5 7.25 -12.28 6.96
N ASP A 6 7.00 -13.37 6.25
CA ASP A 6 6.82 -13.30 4.81
C ASP A 6 5.60 -12.48 4.44
N ALA A 7 4.51 -12.65 5.20
CA ALA A 7 3.30 -11.89 4.95
C ALA A 7 3.51 -10.41 5.22
N GLU A 8 4.19 -10.10 6.31
CA GLU A 8 4.47 -8.72 6.66
C GLU A 8 5.40 -8.09 5.62
N ASP A 9 6.43 -8.83 5.22
CA ASP A 9 7.37 -8.35 4.23
C ASP A 9 6.69 -8.10 2.89
N ALA A 10 5.80 -9.00 2.47
CA ALA A 10 5.06 -8.84 1.24
C ALA A 10 4.18 -7.60 1.30
N ALA A 11 3.52 -7.37 2.43
CA ALA A 11 2.68 -6.18 2.59
C ALA A 11 3.52 -4.92 2.56
N SER A 12 4.69 -4.94 3.18
CA SER A 12 5.59 -3.80 3.19
C SER A 12 6.07 -3.47 1.79
N LYS A 13 6.43 -4.48 1.02
CA LYS A 13 6.85 -4.29 -0.36
C LYS A 13 5.72 -3.76 -1.21
N PHE A 14 4.51 -4.23 -0.96
CA PHE A 14 3.36 -3.78 -1.69
C PHE A 14 3.07 -2.30 -1.40
N ASP A 15 3.20 -1.92 -0.14
CA ASP A 15 3.03 -0.53 0.26
C ASP A 15 4.04 0.37 -0.48
N ASP A 16 5.27 -0.08 -0.58
CA ASP A 16 6.31 0.65 -1.29
C ASP A 16 5.95 0.83 -2.76
N LYS A 17 5.44 -0.23 -3.39
CA LYS A 17 5.01 -0.15 -4.78
C LYS A 17 3.84 0.82 -4.94
N LEU A 18 2.90 0.79 -4.02
CA LEU A 18 1.78 1.74 -4.05
C LEU A 18 2.28 3.17 -3.93
N HIS A 19 3.25 3.40 -3.07
CA HIS A 19 3.84 4.72 -2.91
C HIS A 19 4.39 5.23 -4.25
N LYS A 20 5.12 4.38 -4.94
CA LYS A 20 5.70 4.73 -6.23
C LYS A 20 4.63 4.96 -7.28
N LEU A 21 3.59 4.14 -7.27
CA LEU A 21 2.48 4.29 -8.20
C LEU A 21 1.75 5.60 -7.97
N ILE A 22 1.56 5.96 -6.71
CA ILE A 22 0.91 7.23 -6.38
C ILE A 22 1.73 8.39 -6.91
N LYS A 23 3.03 8.34 -6.73
CA LYS A 23 3.91 9.39 -7.25
C LYS A 23 3.80 9.50 -8.77
N ARG A 24 3.77 8.37 -9.45
CA ARG A 24 3.65 8.35 -10.90
C ARG A 24 2.29 8.90 -11.33
N ALA A 25 1.24 8.49 -10.64
CA ALA A 25 -0.10 8.94 -10.98
C ALA A 25 -0.23 10.45 -10.81
N LYS A 26 0.40 11.00 -9.80
CA LYS A 26 0.35 12.44 -9.56
C LYS A 26 1.00 13.24 -10.68
N LYS A 27 1.93 12.63 -11.41
CA LYS A 27 2.59 13.29 -12.51
C LYS A 27 1.81 13.22 -13.80
N GLN A 28 0.78 12.40 -13.85
CA GLN A 28 -0.02 12.25 -15.05
C GLN A 28 -0.96 13.43 -15.22
N ARG A 29 -1.25 13.73 -16.46
CA ARG A 29 -2.20 14.79 -16.78
C ARG A 29 -3.52 14.17 -17.20
N GLY A 30 -4.60 14.78 -16.78
CA GLY A 30 -5.91 14.28 -17.13
C GLY A 30 -6.86 14.44 -15.98
N MET A 31 -8.14 14.55 -16.30
CA MET A 31 -9.16 14.81 -15.30
C MET A 31 -9.40 13.65 -14.36
N LEU A 32 -9.15 12.44 -14.83
CA LEU A 32 -9.46 11.25 -14.05
C LEU A 32 -8.34 10.81 -13.12
N TRP A 33 -7.15 11.33 -13.31
CA TRP A 33 -6.02 10.92 -12.50
C TRP A 33 -6.15 11.26 -11.02
N PRO A 34 -6.73 12.40 -10.64
CA PRO A 34 -6.93 12.67 -9.22
C PRO A 34 -7.79 11.62 -8.54
N ALA A 35 -8.80 11.09 -9.23
CA ALA A 35 -9.62 10.03 -8.68
C ALA A 35 -8.81 8.75 -8.49
N VAL A 36 -7.95 8.45 -9.45
CA VAL A 36 -7.07 7.28 -9.35
C VAL A 36 -6.13 7.43 -8.17
N VAL A 37 -5.53 8.60 -8.01
CA VAL A 37 -4.63 8.86 -6.89
C VAL A 37 -5.36 8.68 -5.57
N SER A 38 -6.57 9.20 -5.47
CA SER A 38 -7.36 9.08 -4.26
C SER A 38 -7.59 7.62 -3.88
N LYS A 39 -7.94 6.81 -4.87
CA LYS A 39 -8.16 5.38 -4.62
C LYS A 39 -6.87 4.65 -4.26
N LEU A 40 -5.77 5.04 -4.88
CA LEU A 40 -4.48 4.44 -4.55
C LEU A 40 -4.09 4.78 -3.11
N GLU A 41 -4.37 5.99 -2.69
CA GLU A 41 -4.07 6.39 -1.32
C GLU A 41 -4.92 5.64 -0.32
N LEU A 42 -6.18 5.39 -0.64
CA LEU A 42 -7.04 4.59 0.22
C LEU A 42 -6.52 3.16 0.32
N ALA A 43 -6.12 2.59 -0.81
CA ALA A 43 -5.57 1.25 -0.83
C ALA A 43 -4.29 1.20 0.01
N ARG A 44 -3.47 2.22 -0.09
CA ARG A 44 -2.24 2.27 0.69
C ARG A 44 -2.53 2.34 2.18
N ALA A 45 -3.54 3.10 2.56
CA ALA A 45 -3.95 3.18 3.96
C ALA A 45 -4.37 1.81 4.48
N ASP A 46 -5.09 1.05 3.66
CA ASP A 46 -5.49 -0.30 4.02
C ASP A 46 -4.28 -1.20 4.20
N VAL A 47 -3.32 -1.10 3.30
CA VAL A 47 -2.10 -1.91 3.40
C VAL A 47 -1.33 -1.55 4.66
N LYS A 48 -1.25 -0.27 4.98
CA LYS A 48 -0.56 0.15 6.19
C LYS A 48 -1.26 -0.36 7.44
N ALA A 49 -2.58 -0.37 7.45
CA ALA A 49 -3.34 -0.93 8.56
C ALA A 49 -3.04 -2.41 8.70
N MET A 50 -2.95 -3.12 7.59
CA MET A 50 -2.63 -4.53 7.59
C MET A 50 -1.24 -4.78 8.16
N ILE A 51 -0.27 -3.98 7.76
CA ILE A 51 1.09 -4.09 8.28
C ILE A 51 1.10 -3.87 9.79
N LYS A 52 0.33 -2.90 10.24
CA LYS A 52 0.24 -2.60 11.66
C LYS A 52 -0.32 -3.78 12.45
N ILE A 53 -1.31 -4.46 11.88
CA ILE A 53 -1.89 -5.64 12.50
C ILE A 53 -0.85 -6.75 12.61
N TYR A 54 -0.10 -6.98 11.54
CA TYR A 54 0.97 -7.97 11.57
C TYR A 54 2.02 -7.63 12.59
N ASP A 55 2.39 -6.35 12.65
CA ASP A 55 3.43 -5.89 13.57
C ASP A 55 3.00 -6.04 15.02
N SER A 56 1.74 -5.67 15.31
CA SER A 56 1.21 -5.82 16.64
C SER A 56 1.13 -7.29 17.04
N GLY A 57 0.71 -8.09 16.05
CA GLY A 57 0.61 -9.52 16.26
C GLY A 57 -0.39 -9.91 17.30
N PRO A 58 -1.00 -11.06 17.16
CA PRO A 58 -1.80 -11.62 18.24
C PRO A 58 -0.86 -12.21 19.27
N LYS A 59 -1.11 -11.95 20.47
CA LYS A 59 -0.27 -12.52 21.55
C LYS A 59 -0.98 -13.60 22.29
#